data_a6c83fae4b5894279f6abd5fbf74c443
#
_entry.id   a6c83fae4b5894279f6abd5fbf74c443
#
_cell.length_a   1.000
_cell.length_b   1.000
_cell.length_c   1.000
_cell.angle_alpha   90.00
_cell.angle_beta   90.00
_cell.angle_gamma   90.00
#
_symmetry.space_group_name_H-M   'P 1'
#
loop_
_entity.id
_entity.type
_entity.pdbx_description
1 polymer ?
#
loop_
_entity_poly.entity_id
_entity_poly.type
_entity_poly.pdbx_seq_one_letter_code
_entity_poly.pdbx_strand_id
1 'polypeptide(L)'
;MAEIGMFDSGNGGRTTLAAVRRRLPEVEIEYVADLKNCPYGEKSAAELLEITSRVTQGLIARGAKIVVIACNTATTRCIRALREKFPDAVFIGTEPALRLAKRTGAQRIVLLATPSTVASEQVARLIRQNRLEEQVKLIPCAGLAEAVEAGIEVQGGEARLVRTEKAERCLMKILAKMPEGERETMEVVVLGCTHYVWIAEQIQKWFPKARMLDGNEGVARRVESVWEKVKNGGKG
;
A
#
# COMPACT_ATOMS: atom_id res chain seq x y z
N MET A 1 -10.73 -13.94 -19.32
CA MET A 1 -10.57 -12.50 -19.00
C MET A 1 -10.59 -12.37 -17.49
N ALA A 2 -9.58 -11.71 -16.93
CA ALA A 2 -9.46 -11.56 -15.49
C ALA A 2 -10.61 -10.71 -14.93
N GLU A 3 -11.41 -11.27 -14.02
CA GLU A 3 -12.50 -10.53 -13.37
C GLU A 3 -12.00 -9.68 -12.18
N ILE A 4 -10.75 -9.88 -11.75
CA ILE A 4 -10.07 -9.04 -10.76
C ILE A 4 -8.91 -8.34 -11.45
N GLY A 5 -8.98 -7.00 -11.48
CA GLY A 5 -7.88 -6.15 -11.87
C GLY A 5 -7.21 -5.56 -10.63
N MET A 6 -5.89 -5.57 -10.58
CA MET A 6 -5.13 -4.94 -9.50
C MET A 6 -4.12 -3.97 -10.08
N PHE A 7 -3.92 -2.81 -9.47
CA PHE A 7 -2.86 -1.90 -9.86
C PHE A 7 -2.14 -1.25 -8.69
N ASP A 8 -0.92 -0.86 -8.96
CA ASP A 8 -0.06 -0.06 -8.09
C ASP A 8 0.74 0.95 -8.92
N SER A 9 1.35 1.93 -8.26
CA SER A 9 2.26 2.88 -8.91
C SER A 9 3.49 2.22 -9.54
N GLY A 10 3.85 1.02 -9.07
CA GLY A 10 5.01 0.27 -9.51
C GLY A 10 4.95 -1.20 -9.14
N ASN A 11 6.12 -1.78 -8.87
CA ASN A 11 6.24 -3.18 -8.48
C ASN A 11 6.01 -3.41 -6.98
N GLY A 12 5.92 -2.35 -6.16
CA GLY A 12 5.67 -2.45 -4.72
C GLY A 12 4.46 -3.32 -4.38
N GLY A 13 3.35 -3.13 -5.09
CA GLY A 13 2.09 -3.86 -4.88
C GLY A 13 2.10 -5.34 -5.22
N ARG A 14 3.18 -5.87 -5.77
CA ARG A 14 3.31 -7.32 -6.02
C ARG A 14 3.32 -8.14 -4.73
N THR A 15 3.70 -7.55 -3.60
CA THR A 15 3.55 -8.18 -2.28
C THR A 15 2.09 -8.38 -1.91
N THR A 16 1.22 -7.40 -2.22
CA THR A 16 -0.23 -7.52 -2.07
C THR A 16 -0.82 -8.55 -3.05
N LEU A 17 -0.38 -8.52 -4.31
CA LEU A 17 -0.77 -9.51 -5.32
C LEU A 17 -0.45 -10.95 -4.86
N ALA A 18 0.76 -11.17 -4.33
CA ALA A 18 1.16 -12.47 -3.79
C ALA A 18 0.26 -12.92 -2.64
N ALA A 19 -0.15 -12.01 -1.74
CA ALA A 19 -1.08 -12.31 -0.66
C ALA A 19 -2.47 -12.69 -1.19
N VAL A 20 -2.98 -11.97 -2.21
CA VAL A 20 -4.27 -12.29 -2.83
C VAL A 20 -4.21 -13.64 -3.55
N ARG A 21 -3.17 -13.92 -4.33
CA ARG A 21 -2.99 -15.19 -5.04
C ARG A 21 -2.91 -16.41 -4.11
N ARG A 22 -2.32 -16.27 -2.91
CA ARG A 22 -2.33 -17.36 -1.93
C ARG A 22 -3.73 -17.73 -1.46
N ARG A 23 -4.68 -16.78 -1.43
CA ARG A 23 -6.08 -17.01 -1.03
C ARG A 23 -6.98 -17.44 -2.18
N LEU A 24 -6.66 -16.96 -3.36
CA LEU A 24 -7.42 -17.19 -4.58
C LEU A 24 -6.51 -17.76 -5.69
N PRO A 25 -5.94 -18.98 -5.49
CA PRO A 25 -4.93 -19.52 -6.41
C PRO A 25 -5.50 -19.81 -7.81
N GLU A 26 -6.80 -20.12 -7.91
CA GLU A 26 -7.45 -20.46 -9.18
C GLU A 26 -8.04 -19.23 -9.89
N VAL A 27 -7.95 -18.03 -9.30
CA VAL A 27 -8.56 -16.83 -9.88
C VAL A 27 -7.51 -16.06 -10.67
N GLU A 28 -7.82 -15.81 -11.95
CA GLU A 28 -6.98 -14.97 -12.79
C GLU A 28 -7.04 -13.52 -12.32
N ILE A 29 -5.88 -12.95 -11.99
CA ILE A 29 -5.75 -11.56 -11.54
C ILE A 29 -4.81 -10.85 -12.51
N GLU A 30 -5.33 -9.82 -13.17
CA GLU A 30 -4.52 -8.92 -13.98
C GLU A 30 -3.84 -7.88 -13.09
N TYR A 31 -2.52 -7.76 -13.17
CA TYR A 31 -1.75 -6.78 -12.40
C TYR A 31 -1.11 -5.74 -13.30
N VAL A 32 -1.37 -4.46 -13.01
CA VAL A 32 -0.76 -3.31 -13.70
C VAL A 32 0.18 -2.58 -12.74
N ALA A 33 1.48 -2.63 -13.05
CA ALA A 33 2.50 -1.76 -12.44
C ALA A 33 2.64 -0.50 -13.31
N ASP A 34 2.18 0.64 -12.83
CA ASP A 34 2.23 1.91 -13.59
C ASP A 34 3.60 2.60 -13.46
N LEU A 35 4.64 1.91 -13.92
CA LEU A 35 6.02 2.36 -13.84
C LEU A 35 6.26 3.71 -14.53
N LYS A 36 5.48 4.01 -15.57
CA LYS A 36 5.59 5.29 -16.32
C LYS A 36 5.30 6.49 -15.42
N ASN A 37 4.41 6.34 -14.47
CA ASN A 37 3.97 7.42 -13.59
C ASN A 37 4.47 7.26 -12.13
N CYS A 38 5.33 6.28 -11.87
CA CYS A 38 5.95 6.07 -10.55
C CYS A 38 6.97 7.19 -10.24
N PRO A 39 7.02 7.71 -8.99
CA PRO A 39 6.16 7.41 -7.85
C PRO A 39 4.88 8.26 -7.82
N TYR A 40 3.80 7.71 -7.30
CA TYR A 40 2.52 8.44 -7.12
C TYR A 40 2.56 9.46 -5.97
N GLY A 41 3.48 9.30 -5.04
CA GLY A 41 3.56 10.12 -3.82
C GLY A 41 3.86 11.61 -4.06
N GLU A 42 4.40 11.96 -5.22
CA GLU A 42 4.82 13.32 -5.58
C GLU A 42 3.81 14.04 -6.48
N LYS A 43 2.76 13.34 -6.94
CA LYS A 43 1.78 13.87 -7.89
C LYS A 43 0.70 14.70 -7.20
N SER A 44 0.18 15.69 -7.91
CA SER A 44 -1.00 16.44 -7.48
C SER A 44 -2.24 15.53 -7.43
N ALA A 45 -3.28 15.93 -6.69
CA ALA A 45 -4.51 15.16 -6.58
C ALA A 45 -5.22 15.00 -7.93
N ALA A 46 -5.23 16.06 -8.75
CA ALA A 46 -5.87 16.05 -10.06
C ALA A 46 -5.13 15.13 -11.04
N GLU A 47 -3.80 15.25 -11.13
CA GLU A 47 -2.96 14.39 -11.96
C GLU A 47 -3.10 12.92 -11.56
N LEU A 48 -3.07 12.63 -10.25
CA LEU A 48 -3.18 11.27 -9.76
C LEU A 48 -4.56 10.66 -10.06
N LEU A 49 -5.63 11.44 -9.95
CA LEU A 49 -6.97 10.99 -10.31
C LEU A 49 -7.10 10.71 -11.81
N GLU A 50 -6.50 11.52 -12.66
CA GLU A 50 -6.47 11.27 -14.10
C GLU A 50 -5.74 9.98 -14.45
N ILE A 51 -4.54 9.78 -13.88
CA ILE A 51 -3.74 8.58 -14.09
C ILE A 51 -4.49 7.34 -13.62
N THR A 52 -4.97 7.34 -12.37
CA THR A 52 -5.67 6.18 -11.78
C THR A 52 -7.00 5.89 -12.49
N SER A 53 -7.68 6.93 -13.02
CA SER A 53 -8.88 6.73 -13.86
C SER A 53 -8.55 6.00 -15.14
N ARG A 54 -7.47 6.35 -15.85
CA ARG A 54 -7.05 5.67 -17.08
C ARG A 54 -6.68 4.19 -16.82
N VAL A 55 -5.93 3.93 -15.77
CA VAL A 55 -5.58 2.54 -15.38
C VAL A 55 -6.84 1.75 -15.05
N THR A 56 -7.74 2.31 -14.24
CA THR A 56 -9.03 1.70 -13.88
C THR A 56 -9.87 1.38 -15.11
N GLN A 57 -10.04 2.37 -16.01
CA GLN A 57 -10.80 2.19 -17.25
C GLN A 57 -10.22 1.06 -18.11
N GLY A 58 -8.88 0.96 -18.19
CA GLY A 58 -8.23 -0.10 -18.92
C GLY A 58 -8.50 -1.49 -18.31
N LEU A 59 -8.47 -1.64 -16.99
CA LEU A 59 -8.80 -2.88 -16.31
C LEU A 59 -10.27 -3.28 -16.54
N ILE A 60 -11.21 -2.33 -16.40
CA ILE A 60 -12.64 -2.57 -16.62
C ILE A 60 -12.90 -2.98 -18.08
N ALA A 61 -12.29 -2.29 -19.06
CA ALA A 61 -12.42 -2.64 -20.47
C ALA A 61 -11.91 -4.05 -20.80
N ARG A 62 -11.02 -4.61 -19.99
CA ARG A 62 -10.54 -6.01 -20.11
C ARG A 62 -11.30 -7.00 -19.24
N GLY A 63 -12.41 -6.60 -18.65
CA GLY A 63 -13.36 -7.46 -17.96
C GLY A 63 -13.30 -7.44 -16.44
N ALA A 64 -12.46 -6.60 -15.82
CA ALA A 64 -12.39 -6.51 -14.37
C ALA A 64 -13.70 -5.98 -13.76
N LYS A 65 -14.33 -6.76 -12.90
CA LYS A 65 -15.49 -6.38 -12.07
C LYS A 65 -15.05 -5.85 -10.71
N ILE A 66 -13.91 -6.34 -10.22
CA ILE A 66 -13.29 -5.92 -8.96
C ILE A 66 -11.97 -5.24 -9.32
N VAL A 67 -11.79 -4.01 -8.84
CA VAL A 67 -10.55 -3.24 -9.00
C VAL A 67 -9.88 -3.08 -7.64
N VAL A 68 -8.70 -3.68 -7.50
CA VAL A 68 -7.89 -3.59 -6.28
C VAL A 68 -6.82 -2.52 -6.46
N ILE A 69 -6.86 -1.50 -5.62
CA ILE A 69 -5.85 -0.45 -5.58
C ILE A 69 -4.83 -0.84 -4.52
N ALA A 70 -3.71 -1.45 -4.93
CA ALA A 70 -2.66 -1.87 -4.02
C ALA A 70 -1.87 -0.69 -3.43
N CYS A 71 -1.82 0.44 -4.14
CA CYS A 71 -1.11 1.64 -3.72
C CYS A 71 -1.83 2.39 -2.60
N ASN A 72 -1.16 2.59 -1.45
CA ASN A 72 -1.69 3.40 -0.34
C ASN A 72 -1.96 4.84 -0.77
N THR A 73 -1.05 5.47 -1.51
CA THR A 73 -1.21 6.84 -2.02
C THR A 73 -2.43 6.97 -2.92
N ALA A 74 -2.59 6.07 -3.90
CA ALA A 74 -3.74 6.08 -4.79
C ALA A 74 -5.04 5.82 -4.03
N THR A 75 -5.03 4.90 -3.08
CA THR A 75 -6.21 4.62 -2.25
C THR A 75 -6.62 5.85 -1.45
N THR A 76 -5.69 6.44 -0.68
CA THR A 76 -6.03 7.54 0.22
C THR A 76 -6.44 8.82 -0.50
N ARG A 77 -6.03 9.00 -1.75
CA ARG A 77 -6.28 10.20 -2.54
C ARG A 77 -7.42 10.06 -3.56
N CYS A 78 -7.62 8.87 -4.15
CA CYS A 78 -8.45 8.74 -5.35
C CYS A 78 -9.63 7.77 -5.21
N ILE A 79 -9.63 6.82 -4.26
CA ILE A 79 -10.63 5.74 -4.25
C ILE A 79 -12.07 6.23 -4.19
N ARG A 80 -12.34 7.35 -3.49
CA ARG A 80 -13.68 7.93 -3.42
C ARG A 80 -14.15 8.41 -4.79
N ALA A 81 -13.34 9.22 -5.46
CA ALA A 81 -13.65 9.75 -6.78
C ALA A 81 -13.73 8.64 -7.85
N LEU A 82 -12.89 7.59 -7.74
CA LEU A 82 -12.97 6.44 -8.64
C LEU A 82 -14.28 5.67 -8.45
N ARG A 83 -14.77 5.48 -7.23
CA ARG A 83 -16.07 4.85 -6.97
C ARG A 83 -17.24 5.66 -7.55
N GLU A 84 -17.17 6.99 -7.47
CA GLU A 84 -18.16 7.89 -8.05
C GLU A 84 -18.12 7.84 -9.60
N LYS A 85 -16.93 7.75 -10.19
CA LYS A 85 -16.71 7.72 -11.63
C LYS A 85 -17.04 6.37 -12.28
N PHE A 86 -16.86 5.27 -11.58
CA PHE A 86 -17.06 3.90 -12.07
C PHE A 86 -18.00 3.12 -11.13
N PRO A 87 -19.29 3.47 -11.07
CA PRO A 87 -20.22 2.94 -10.06
C PRO A 87 -20.51 1.45 -10.19
N ASP A 88 -20.29 0.86 -11.37
CA ASP A 88 -20.51 -0.56 -11.63
C ASP A 88 -19.33 -1.44 -11.23
N ALA A 89 -18.16 -0.85 -10.94
CA ALA A 89 -16.99 -1.59 -10.48
C ALA A 89 -16.88 -1.59 -8.96
N VAL A 90 -16.48 -2.73 -8.41
CA VAL A 90 -16.22 -2.86 -6.98
C VAL A 90 -14.77 -2.50 -6.67
N PHE A 91 -14.55 -1.47 -5.84
CA PHE A 91 -13.21 -1.02 -5.47
C PHE A 91 -12.77 -1.50 -4.09
N ILE A 92 -11.60 -2.11 -4.04
CA ILE A 92 -10.91 -2.48 -2.80
C ILE A 92 -9.59 -1.70 -2.76
N GLY A 93 -9.39 -0.91 -1.71
CA GLY A 93 -8.17 -0.13 -1.52
C GLY A 93 -7.29 -0.67 -0.40
N THR A 94 -6.03 -0.26 -0.43
CA THR A 94 -5.03 -0.55 0.60
C THR A 94 -4.86 0.67 1.50
N GLU A 95 -5.16 0.53 2.77
CA GLU A 95 -4.95 1.57 3.78
C GLU A 95 -3.80 1.16 4.71
N PRO A 96 -3.07 2.13 5.31
CA PRO A 96 -2.11 1.82 6.36
C PRO A 96 -2.75 1.00 7.49
N ALA A 97 -2.04 -0.04 7.97
CA ALA A 97 -2.55 -1.04 8.89
C ALA A 97 -2.78 -0.53 10.34
N LEU A 98 -3.25 0.73 10.49
CA LEU A 98 -3.46 1.37 11.80
C LEU A 98 -4.51 0.66 12.65
N ARG A 99 -5.56 0.10 12.02
CA ARG A 99 -6.54 -0.72 12.74
C ARG A 99 -5.92 -2.00 13.32
N LEU A 100 -4.98 -2.60 12.58
CA LEU A 100 -4.23 -3.77 13.07
C LEU A 100 -3.28 -3.36 14.18
N ALA A 101 -2.58 -2.23 14.04
CA ALA A 101 -1.73 -1.67 15.08
C ALA A 101 -2.51 -1.42 16.39
N LYS A 102 -3.72 -0.84 16.31
CA LYS A 102 -4.59 -0.67 17.50
C LYS A 102 -4.89 -1.99 18.22
N ARG A 103 -5.12 -3.06 17.46
CA ARG A 103 -5.43 -4.38 18.03
C ARG A 103 -4.25 -5.03 18.78
N THR A 104 -3.03 -4.56 18.56
CA THR A 104 -1.86 -5.06 19.32
C THR A 104 -1.80 -4.52 20.75
N GLY A 105 -2.53 -3.45 21.06
CA GLY A 105 -2.44 -2.74 22.33
C GLY A 105 -1.23 -1.79 22.44
N ALA A 106 -0.39 -1.70 21.39
CA ALA A 106 0.82 -0.88 21.39
C ALA A 106 0.53 0.59 21.70
N GLN A 107 1.37 1.19 22.52
CA GLN A 107 1.30 2.60 22.91
C GLN A 107 2.26 3.47 22.08
N ARG A 108 3.27 2.87 21.44
CA ARG A 108 4.27 3.55 20.63
C ARG A 108 4.32 2.95 19.23
N ILE A 109 3.65 3.62 18.32
CA ILE A 109 3.47 3.21 16.93
C ILE A 109 4.13 4.24 16.02
N VAL A 110 4.88 3.80 15.03
CA VAL A 110 5.33 4.66 13.95
C VAL A 110 4.68 4.25 12.63
N LEU A 111 4.15 5.21 11.88
CA LEU A 111 3.69 5.01 10.51
C LEU A 111 4.75 5.59 9.55
N LEU A 112 5.37 4.72 8.78
CA LEU A 112 6.23 5.10 7.65
C LEU A 112 5.38 5.10 6.38
N ALA A 113 5.24 6.25 5.72
CA ALA A 113 4.46 6.36 4.49
C ALA A 113 5.01 7.47 3.58
N THR A 114 4.52 7.55 2.35
CA THR A 114 4.87 8.68 1.47
C THR A 114 4.34 9.98 2.05
N PRO A 115 4.97 11.14 1.77
CA PRO A 115 4.48 12.45 2.26
C PRO A 115 3.00 12.69 1.95
N SER A 116 2.57 12.33 0.73
CA SER A 116 1.18 12.47 0.30
C SER A 116 0.21 11.58 1.10
N THR A 117 0.62 10.36 1.48
CA THR A 117 -0.18 9.47 2.33
C THR A 117 -0.28 10.01 3.75
N VAL A 118 0.85 10.43 4.34
CA VAL A 118 0.88 11.03 5.70
C VAL A 118 -0.03 12.26 5.79
N ALA A 119 0.00 13.13 4.79
CA ALA A 119 -0.80 14.35 4.75
C ALA A 119 -2.28 14.14 4.36
N SER A 120 -2.71 12.90 4.09
CA SER A 120 -4.05 12.64 3.62
C SER A 120 -5.09 12.71 4.75
N GLU A 121 -6.28 13.27 4.44
CA GLU A 121 -7.44 13.26 5.37
C GLU A 121 -7.84 11.82 5.75
N GLN A 122 -7.63 10.86 4.85
CA GLN A 122 -7.91 9.46 5.12
C GLN A 122 -7.06 8.90 6.28
N VAL A 123 -5.76 9.21 6.32
CA VAL A 123 -4.88 8.79 7.43
C VAL A 123 -5.28 9.49 8.72
N ALA A 124 -5.55 10.80 8.68
CA ALA A 124 -6.04 11.53 9.84
C ALA A 124 -7.34 10.93 10.39
N ARG A 125 -8.28 10.58 9.50
CA ARG A 125 -9.53 9.89 9.86
C ARG A 125 -9.27 8.53 10.49
N LEU A 126 -8.37 7.71 9.92
CA LEU A 126 -8.03 6.40 10.46
C LEU A 126 -7.44 6.50 11.88
N ILE A 127 -6.60 7.50 12.14
CA ILE A 127 -6.04 7.77 13.46
C ILE A 127 -7.16 8.09 14.44
N ARG A 128 -8.04 9.05 14.11
CA ARG A 128 -9.19 9.42 14.97
C ARG A 128 -10.13 8.26 15.24
N GLN A 129 -10.52 7.51 14.21
CA GLN A 129 -11.44 6.37 14.33
C GLN A 129 -10.88 5.24 15.21
N ASN A 130 -9.57 5.10 15.28
CA ASN A 130 -8.91 4.09 16.10
C ASN A 130 -8.41 4.65 17.43
N ARG A 131 -8.61 5.95 17.73
CA ARG A 131 -8.15 6.63 18.94
C ARG A 131 -6.64 6.42 19.14
N LEU A 132 -5.87 6.82 18.13
CA LEU A 132 -4.41 6.63 18.07
C LEU A 132 -3.65 7.97 18.03
N GLU A 133 -4.31 9.09 18.33
CA GLU A 133 -3.75 10.45 18.18
C GLU A 133 -2.45 10.63 18.98
N GLU A 134 -2.37 10.03 20.15
CA GLU A 134 -1.20 10.13 21.03
C GLU A 134 -0.19 8.99 20.85
N GLN A 135 -0.61 7.87 20.22
CA GLN A 135 0.23 6.69 20.04
C GLN A 135 1.00 6.68 18.75
N VAL A 136 0.51 7.36 17.68
CA VAL A 136 1.08 7.25 16.34
C VAL A 136 1.99 8.43 16.00
N LYS A 137 3.26 8.14 15.76
CA LYS A 137 4.19 9.07 15.13
C LYS A 137 4.19 8.87 13.62
N LEU A 138 3.94 9.94 12.88
CA LEU A 138 3.92 9.95 11.42
C LEU A 138 5.30 10.33 10.88
N ILE A 139 5.88 9.50 10.01
CA ILE A 139 7.17 9.79 9.37
C ILE A 139 6.97 9.79 7.84
N PRO A 140 7.00 10.98 7.22
CA PRO A 140 6.96 11.09 5.77
C PRO A 140 8.30 10.65 5.16
N CYS A 141 8.27 9.62 4.33
CA CYS A 141 9.45 9.02 3.72
C CYS A 141 9.59 9.46 2.25
N ALA A 142 9.99 10.71 2.03
CA ALA A 142 10.21 11.25 0.68
C ALA A 142 11.31 10.47 -0.06
N GLY A 143 11.08 10.13 -1.33
CA GLY A 143 12.04 9.44 -2.21
C GLY A 143 12.27 7.95 -1.89
N LEU A 144 11.74 7.44 -0.75
CA LEU A 144 12.02 6.06 -0.35
C LEU A 144 11.34 5.04 -1.27
N ALA A 145 10.10 5.29 -1.70
CA ALA A 145 9.39 4.40 -2.62
C ALA A 145 10.13 4.25 -3.96
N GLU A 146 10.62 5.37 -4.52
CA GLU A 146 11.42 5.38 -5.74
C GLU A 146 12.76 4.65 -5.55
N ALA A 147 13.42 4.87 -4.41
CA ALA A 147 14.68 4.21 -4.10
C ALA A 147 14.53 2.68 -4.01
N VAL A 148 13.41 2.19 -3.47
CA VAL A 148 13.08 0.76 -3.40
C VAL A 148 12.71 0.24 -4.80
N GLU A 149 11.85 0.95 -5.55
CA GLU A 149 11.46 0.55 -6.91
C GLU A 149 12.69 0.32 -7.81
N ALA A 150 13.69 1.20 -7.71
CA ALA A 150 14.93 1.08 -8.47
C ALA A 150 15.77 -0.18 -8.17
N GLY A 151 15.46 -0.88 -7.06
CA GLY A 151 16.10 -2.13 -6.67
C GLY A 151 15.28 -3.37 -6.99
N ILE A 152 14.04 -3.22 -7.49
CA ILE A 152 13.17 -4.35 -7.83
C ILE A 152 13.37 -4.72 -9.30
N GLU A 153 13.66 -5.99 -9.55
CA GLU A 153 13.71 -6.58 -10.89
C GLU A 153 12.56 -7.57 -11.09
N VAL A 154 12.02 -7.58 -12.29
CA VAL A 154 10.92 -8.49 -12.67
C VAL A 154 11.37 -9.39 -13.80
N GLN A 155 11.37 -10.69 -13.59
CA GLN A 155 11.70 -11.69 -14.58
C GLN A 155 10.67 -12.82 -14.55
N GLY A 156 10.15 -13.20 -15.72
CA GLY A 156 9.14 -14.27 -15.81
C GLY A 156 7.85 -14.02 -15.01
N GLY A 157 7.52 -12.75 -14.75
CA GLY A 157 6.36 -12.38 -13.92
C GLY A 157 6.62 -12.34 -12.41
N GLU A 158 7.74 -12.87 -11.95
CA GLU A 158 8.20 -12.78 -10.56
C GLU A 158 9.03 -11.52 -10.33
N ALA A 159 8.81 -10.88 -9.19
CA ALA A 159 9.58 -9.70 -8.77
C ALA A 159 10.49 -10.06 -7.59
N ARG A 160 11.69 -9.54 -7.61
CA ARG A 160 12.68 -9.72 -6.54
C ARG A 160 13.37 -8.40 -6.25
N LEU A 161 13.64 -8.14 -4.98
CA LEU A 161 14.49 -7.03 -4.59
C LEU A 161 15.95 -7.50 -4.69
N VAL A 162 16.70 -6.91 -5.63
CA VAL A 162 18.08 -7.30 -5.94
C VAL A 162 19.12 -6.29 -5.46
N ARG A 163 18.68 -5.05 -5.19
CA ARG A 163 19.56 -3.96 -4.72
C ARG A 163 18.87 -3.14 -3.66
N THR A 164 19.51 -2.90 -2.54
CA THR A 164 18.96 -2.16 -1.39
C THR A 164 19.73 -0.87 -1.06
N GLU A 165 20.90 -0.65 -1.62
CA GLU A 165 21.82 0.41 -1.19
C GLU A 165 21.21 1.82 -1.34
N LYS A 166 20.44 2.06 -2.41
CA LYS A 166 19.76 3.36 -2.61
C LYS A 166 18.68 3.55 -1.56
N ALA A 167 17.89 2.50 -1.31
CA ALA A 167 16.83 2.50 -0.30
C ALA A 167 17.40 2.66 1.12
N GLU A 168 18.49 1.96 1.46
CA GLU A 168 19.14 2.05 2.78
C GLU A 168 19.72 3.45 3.01
N ARG A 169 20.38 4.05 2.03
CA ARG A 169 20.84 5.46 2.13
C ARG A 169 19.69 6.44 2.32
N CYS A 170 18.57 6.23 1.62
CA CYS A 170 17.37 7.07 1.78
C CYS A 170 16.77 6.90 3.18
N LEU A 171 16.58 5.65 3.61
CA LEU A 171 16.05 5.29 4.92
C LEU A 171 16.91 5.88 6.06
N MET A 172 18.23 5.77 5.95
CA MET A 172 19.18 6.37 6.90
C MET A 172 18.96 7.89 7.05
N LYS A 173 18.85 8.62 5.93
CA LYS A 173 18.62 10.08 5.95
C LYS A 173 17.29 10.46 6.61
N ILE A 174 16.27 9.63 6.44
CA ILE A 174 14.93 9.84 7.02
C ILE A 174 14.95 9.56 8.52
N LEU A 175 15.47 8.39 8.91
CA LEU A 175 15.39 7.90 10.28
C LEU A 175 16.46 8.47 11.21
N ALA A 176 17.57 9.00 10.67
CA ALA A 176 18.57 9.74 11.47
C ALA A 176 17.98 10.98 12.17
N LYS A 177 16.84 11.50 11.70
CA LYS A 177 16.12 12.63 12.33
C LYS A 177 15.36 12.20 13.59
N MET A 178 15.18 10.92 13.81
CA MET A 178 14.54 10.37 15.00
C MET A 178 15.62 9.89 15.98
N PRO A 179 15.60 10.34 17.24
CA PRO A 179 16.57 9.89 18.24
C PRO A 179 16.62 8.37 18.39
N GLU A 180 17.80 7.80 18.59
CA GLU A 180 17.99 6.37 18.72
C GLU A 180 17.16 5.77 19.87
N GLY A 181 17.23 6.37 21.05
CA GLY A 181 16.45 5.93 22.21
C GLY A 181 14.93 5.95 21.95
N GLU A 182 14.43 6.86 21.10
CA GLU A 182 13.03 6.87 20.71
C GLU A 182 12.71 5.69 19.77
N ARG A 183 13.59 5.40 18.80
CA ARG A 183 13.42 4.27 17.88
C ARG A 183 13.37 2.92 18.61
N GLU A 184 14.22 2.76 19.61
CA GLU A 184 14.27 1.55 20.43
C GLU A 184 13.03 1.30 21.29
N THR A 185 12.25 2.35 21.53
CA THR A 185 11.01 2.24 22.31
C THR A 185 9.78 1.97 21.47
N MET A 186 9.87 2.05 20.13
CA MET A 186 8.75 1.74 19.26
C MET A 186 8.36 0.27 19.35
N GLU A 187 7.06 0.02 19.51
CA GLU A 187 6.48 -1.30 19.66
C GLU A 187 5.94 -1.84 18.33
N VAL A 188 5.51 -0.92 17.46
CA VAL A 188 4.95 -1.24 16.15
C VAL A 188 5.43 -0.25 15.10
N VAL A 189 5.83 -0.79 13.95
CA VAL A 189 6.06 -0.03 12.72
C VAL A 189 5.00 -0.43 11.70
N VAL A 190 4.20 0.55 11.25
CA VAL A 190 3.25 0.36 10.16
C VAL A 190 3.90 0.76 8.84
N LEU A 191 4.00 -0.20 7.92
CA LEU A 191 4.51 0.00 6.57
C LEU A 191 3.39 0.54 5.67
N GLY A 192 3.25 1.86 5.63
CA GLY A 192 2.17 2.57 4.93
C GLY A 192 2.43 2.79 3.43
N CYS A 193 3.33 2.02 2.84
CA CYS A 193 3.62 1.99 1.41
C CYS A 193 3.96 0.56 0.99
N THR A 194 3.48 0.11 -0.16
CA THR A 194 3.71 -1.22 -0.71
C THR A 194 5.20 -1.50 -0.92
N HIS A 195 5.97 -0.50 -1.31
CA HIS A 195 7.42 -0.61 -1.49
C HIS A 195 8.16 -0.91 -0.19
N TYR A 196 7.69 -0.40 0.96
CA TYR A 196 8.40 -0.57 2.23
C TYR A 196 8.35 -2.00 2.76
N VAL A 197 7.39 -2.80 2.31
CA VAL A 197 7.33 -4.24 2.60
C VAL A 197 8.56 -4.97 2.06
N TRP A 198 9.09 -4.54 0.91
CA TRP A 198 10.28 -5.13 0.28
C TRP A 198 11.57 -4.91 1.09
N ILE A 199 11.60 -3.86 1.91
CA ILE A 199 12.75 -3.51 2.76
C ILE A 199 12.40 -3.60 4.25
N ALA A 200 11.43 -4.44 4.61
CA ALA A 200 11.01 -4.60 6.00
C ALA A 200 12.16 -5.00 6.92
N GLU A 201 13.08 -5.86 6.46
CA GLU A 201 14.26 -6.27 7.21
C GLU A 201 15.23 -5.10 7.45
N GLN A 202 15.44 -4.23 6.44
CA GLN A 202 16.27 -3.04 6.59
C GLN A 202 15.64 -2.04 7.56
N ILE A 203 14.31 -1.88 7.52
CA ILE A 203 13.57 -1.04 8.47
C ILE A 203 13.65 -1.63 9.89
N GLN A 204 13.56 -2.95 10.03
CA GLN A 204 13.65 -3.65 11.32
C GLN A 204 14.94 -3.34 12.07
N LYS A 205 16.07 -3.17 11.37
CA LYS A 205 17.36 -2.80 11.99
C LYS A 205 17.32 -1.46 12.72
N TRP A 206 16.44 -0.54 12.28
CA TRP A 206 16.24 0.77 12.91
C TRP A 206 15.27 0.73 14.10
N PHE A 207 14.40 -0.28 14.15
CA PHE A 207 13.37 -0.48 15.17
C PHE A 207 13.46 -1.92 15.71
N PRO A 208 14.54 -2.28 16.42
CA PRO A 208 14.88 -3.69 16.71
C PRO A 208 13.81 -4.40 17.54
N LYS A 209 13.05 -3.67 18.36
CA LYS A 209 12.02 -4.23 19.24
C LYS A 209 10.61 -4.15 18.64
N ALA A 210 10.43 -3.43 17.52
CA ALA A 210 9.12 -3.19 16.95
C ALA A 210 8.63 -4.35 16.08
N ARG A 211 7.33 -4.60 16.11
CA ARG A 211 6.66 -5.49 15.17
C ARG A 211 6.34 -4.75 13.88
N MET A 212 6.74 -5.30 12.73
CA MET A 212 6.38 -4.77 11.41
C MET A 212 4.95 -5.17 11.05
N LEU A 213 4.14 -4.21 10.62
CA LEU A 213 2.76 -4.44 10.17
C LEU A 213 2.53 -3.80 8.80
N ASP A 214 1.89 -4.54 7.90
CA ASP A 214 1.41 -4.07 6.60
C ASP A 214 -0.06 -4.41 6.37
N GLY A 215 -0.62 -3.94 5.24
CA GLY A 215 -2.02 -4.13 4.89
C GLY A 215 -2.32 -5.37 4.04
N ASN A 216 -1.31 -6.10 3.56
CA ASN A 216 -1.45 -7.10 2.50
C ASN A 216 -2.48 -8.19 2.84
N GLU A 217 -2.38 -8.81 4.01
CA GLU A 217 -3.31 -9.85 4.44
C GLU A 217 -4.74 -9.32 4.67
N GLY A 218 -4.86 -8.07 5.10
CA GLY A 218 -6.16 -7.41 5.24
C GLY A 218 -6.85 -7.21 3.89
N VAL A 219 -6.10 -6.75 2.91
CA VAL A 219 -6.56 -6.58 1.52
C VAL A 219 -6.92 -7.93 0.93
N ALA A 220 -6.05 -8.94 1.06
CA ALA A 220 -6.26 -10.28 0.50
C ALA A 220 -7.56 -10.92 1.03
N ARG A 221 -7.80 -10.86 2.35
CA ARG A 221 -9.08 -11.31 2.94
C ARG A 221 -10.28 -10.53 2.41
N ARG A 222 -10.15 -9.23 2.20
CA ARG A 222 -11.25 -8.42 1.65
C ARG A 222 -11.54 -8.78 0.21
N VAL A 223 -10.50 -9.01 -0.61
CA VAL A 223 -10.65 -9.45 -2.01
C VAL A 223 -11.35 -10.80 -2.08
N GLU A 224 -10.92 -11.78 -1.28
CA GLU A 224 -11.56 -13.09 -1.17
C GLU A 224 -13.05 -12.96 -0.81
N SER A 225 -13.38 -12.24 0.25
CA SER A 225 -14.76 -12.03 0.70
C SER A 225 -15.65 -11.33 -0.35
N VAL A 226 -15.10 -10.39 -1.11
CA VAL A 226 -15.82 -9.68 -2.18
C VAL A 226 -15.97 -10.57 -3.40
N TRP A 227 -14.93 -11.31 -3.76
CA TRP A 227 -14.94 -12.25 -4.88
C TRP A 227 -16.05 -13.30 -4.71
N GLU A 228 -16.15 -13.92 -3.53
CA GLU A 228 -17.21 -14.90 -3.24
C GLU A 228 -18.62 -14.33 -3.43
N LYS A 229 -18.83 -13.08 -3.07
CA LYS A 229 -20.12 -12.40 -3.29
C LYS A 229 -20.40 -12.15 -4.77
N VAL A 230 -19.42 -11.58 -5.49
CA VAL A 230 -19.55 -11.23 -6.91
C VAL A 230 -19.74 -12.48 -7.75
N LYS A 231 -19.00 -13.57 -7.47
CA LYS A 231 -19.15 -14.87 -8.12
C LYS A 231 -20.57 -15.45 -7.98
N ASN A 232 -21.22 -15.22 -6.84
CA ASN A 232 -22.57 -15.69 -6.55
C ASN A 232 -23.66 -14.68 -6.96
N GLY A 233 -23.37 -13.70 -7.80
CA GLY A 233 -24.33 -12.73 -8.33
C GLY A 233 -24.70 -11.59 -7.36
N GLY A 234 -24.02 -11.50 -6.21
CA GLY A 234 -24.20 -10.39 -5.26
C GLY A 234 -23.47 -9.13 -5.70
N LYS A 235 -23.98 -7.95 -5.28
CA LYS A 235 -23.20 -6.71 -5.33
C LYS A 235 -22.16 -6.75 -4.22
N GLY A 236 -20.89 -6.42 -4.54
CA GLY A 236 -19.74 -6.48 -3.64
C GLY A 236 -19.75 -5.49 -2.45
#